data_b35970341ccb988823240220bdfe1686
#
_entry.id   b35970341ccb988823240220bdfe1686
#
_cell.length_a   1.000
_cell.length_b   1.000
_cell.length_c   1.000
_cell.angle_alpha   90.00
_cell.angle_beta   90.00
_cell.angle_gamma   90.00
#
_symmetry.space_group_name_H-M   'P 1'
#
loop_
_entity.id
_entity.type
_entity.pdbx_description
1 polymer ?
#
loop_
_entity_poly.entity_id
_entity_poly.type
_entity_poly.pdbx_seq_one_letter_code
_entity_poly.pdbx_strand_id
1 'polypeptide(L)'
;MLKFLSFFLVAFPLLANAQISKSKKPNPMMRIEDHPGLPRVLLIGDSISIGYTIPVRNLLKGKVNVHRIPTNGGPTIKGLNQIEAWIGKKKWDVIHFNWGLHDLKYMGPNGENLFPKEKGGKVQVDLSDYEQNLELLVRRLNKTGAKLIWRNTTPIPPGSKGRYVGDSIRYNSAASRVMIRYSIPTHDLFTLSRERMKEIMRPANVHYTEEGSKVLAESVANVIL
;
A
#
# COMPACT_ATOMS: atom_id res chain seq x y z
N MET A 1 -0.34 -48.58 73.69
CA MET A 1 -1.09 -47.40 73.16
C MET A 1 -0.32 -46.82 72.02
N LEU A 2 -0.72 -47.16 70.78
CA LEU A 2 -0.05 -46.70 69.55
C LEU A 2 -0.84 -45.48 69.06
N LYS A 3 -0.17 -44.32 68.93
CA LYS A 3 -0.76 -43.10 68.36
C LYS A 3 -0.52 -43.11 66.84
N PHE A 4 -1.57 -43.18 66.06
CA PHE A 4 -1.54 -42.93 64.62
C PHE A 4 -1.47 -41.44 64.34
N LEU A 5 -0.40 -41.01 63.60
CA LEU A 5 -0.25 -39.65 63.11
C LEU A 5 -0.77 -39.64 61.65
N SER A 6 -1.91 -39.01 61.43
CA SER A 6 -2.46 -38.82 60.06
C SER A 6 -1.80 -37.60 59.40
N PHE A 7 -1.07 -37.81 58.33
CA PHE A 7 -0.56 -36.77 57.45
C PHE A 7 -1.67 -36.36 56.46
N PHE A 8 -2.12 -35.12 56.54
CA PHE A 8 -2.98 -34.51 55.51
C PHE A 8 -2.08 -33.96 54.40
N LEU A 9 -2.15 -34.50 53.21
CA LEU A 9 -1.53 -33.98 52.00
C LEU A 9 -2.45 -32.88 51.45
N VAL A 10 -2.06 -31.64 51.57
CA VAL A 10 -2.73 -30.49 50.93
C VAL A 10 -2.19 -30.37 49.49
N ALA A 11 -3.02 -30.80 48.51
CA ALA A 11 -2.71 -30.56 47.11
C ALA A 11 -3.02 -29.11 46.71
N PHE A 12 -1.98 -28.33 46.42
CA PHE A 12 -2.12 -27.00 45.81
C PHE A 12 -2.39 -27.17 44.32
N PRO A 13 -3.44 -26.54 43.76
CA PRO A 13 -3.62 -26.54 42.32
C PRO A 13 -2.58 -25.61 41.66
N LEU A 14 -1.75 -26.16 40.77
CA LEU A 14 -0.90 -25.36 39.88
C LEU A 14 -1.81 -24.59 38.92
N LEU A 15 -2.01 -23.32 39.18
CA LEU A 15 -2.57 -22.38 38.19
C LEU A 15 -1.56 -22.19 37.07
N ALA A 16 -1.74 -22.88 35.97
CA ALA A 16 -1.00 -22.65 34.73
C ALA A 16 -1.38 -21.28 34.18
N ASN A 17 -0.52 -20.29 34.38
CA ASN A 17 -0.62 -18.99 33.69
C ASN A 17 -0.39 -19.21 32.20
N ALA A 18 -1.44 -19.37 31.42
CA ALA A 18 -1.39 -19.31 29.97
C ALA A 18 -1.04 -17.86 29.56
N GLN A 19 0.24 -17.58 29.33
CA GLN A 19 0.67 -16.35 28.67
C GLN A 19 0.08 -16.34 27.27
N ILE A 20 -0.94 -15.51 27.06
CA ILE A 20 -1.47 -15.20 25.73
C ILE A 20 -0.37 -14.43 24.99
N SER A 21 0.41 -15.14 24.19
CA SER A 21 1.36 -14.56 23.26
C SER A 21 0.59 -13.64 22.31
N LYS A 22 0.76 -12.33 22.45
CA LYS A 22 0.25 -11.35 21.47
C LYS A 22 0.90 -11.67 20.14
N SER A 23 0.16 -12.30 19.23
CA SER A 23 0.64 -12.58 17.88
C SER A 23 1.09 -11.26 17.24
N LYS A 24 2.35 -11.17 16.80
CA LYS A 24 2.85 -10.00 16.09
C LYS A 24 1.97 -9.74 14.87
N LYS A 25 1.48 -8.51 14.71
CA LYS A 25 0.72 -8.12 13.50
C LYS A 25 1.54 -8.48 12.26
N PRO A 26 0.92 -9.10 11.23
CA PRO A 26 1.63 -9.47 10.01
C PRO A 26 2.32 -8.25 9.38
N ASN A 27 3.57 -8.41 8.98
CA ASN A 27 4.33 -7.34 8.33
C ASN A 27 4.02 -7.32 6.82
N PRO A 28 3.41 -6.25 6.28
CA PRO A 28 3.11 -6.16 4.85
C PRO A 28 4.35 -6.15 3.96
N MET A 29 5.51 -5.70 4.48
CA MET A 29 6.79 -5.65 3.77
C MET A 29 7.49 -7.01 3.70
N MET A 30 7.03 -8.00 4.46
CA MET A 30 7.67 -9.31 4.49
C MET A 30 7.54 -10.00 3.14
N ARG A 31 8.65 -10.56 2.66
CA ARG A 31 8.64 -11.45 1.50
C ARG A 31 7.79 -12.69 1.82
N ILE A 32 7.08 -13.15 0.83
CA ILE A 32 6.34 -14.41 0.90
C ILE A 32 7.03 -15.44 0.01
N GLU A 33 6.85 -16.70 0.34
CA GLU A 33 7.19 -17.81 -0.54
C GLU A 33 6.06 -18.05 -1.55
N ASP A 34 6.44 -18.44 -2.77
CA ASP A 34 5.46 -18.77 -3.81
C ASP A 34 4.83 -20.14 -3.53
N HIS A 35 3.52 -20.22 -3.56
CA HIS A 35 2.82 -21.50 -3.70
C HIS A 35 2.92 -21.93 -5.17
N PRO A 36 3.46 -23.12 -5.45
CA PRO A 36 3.62 -23.62 -6.83
C PRO A 36 2.29 -23.63 -7.59
N GLY A 37 2.36 -23.27 -8.87
CA GLY A 37 1.20 -23.25 -9.77
C GLY A 37 0.27 -22.05 -9.64
N LEU A 38 0.45 -21.18 -8.66
CA LEU A 38 -0.35 -19.96 -8.53
C LEU A 38 0.29 -18.77 -9.25
N PRO A 39 -0.51 -17.91 -9.92
CA PRO A 39 -0.02 -16.67 -10.54
C PRO A 39 0.68 -15.77 -9.51
N ARG A 40 1.67 -14.99 -10.00
CA ARG A 40 2.44 -14.05 -9.18
C ARG A 40 2.00 -12.61 -9.44
N VAL A 41 1.59 -11.94 -8.41
CA VAL A 41 1.15 -10.54 -8.44
C VAL A 41 2.15 -9.67 -7.68
N LEU A 42 2.54 -8.55 -8.27
CA LEU A 42 3.37 -7.53 -7.60
C LEU A 42 2.54 -6.28 -7.30
N LEU A 43 2.49 -5.89 -6.05
CA LEU A 43 1.94 -4.60 -5.62
C LEU A 43 3.07 -3.57 -5.52
N ILE A 44 2.99 -2.50 -6.31
CA ILE A 44 3.89 -1.34 -6.23
C ILE A 44 3.08 -0.14 -5.77
N GLY A 45 3.52 0.55 -4.73
CA GLY A 45 2.87 1.77 -4.26
C GLY A 45 3.37 2.23 -2.89
N ASP A 46 2.73 3.27 -2.41
CA ASP A 46 3.06 3.99 -1.18
C ASP A 46 2.44 3.41 0.09
N SER A 47 2.27 4.24 1.12
CA SER A 47 1.66 3.86 2.40
C SER A 47 0.20 3.37 2.27
N ILE A 48 -0.53 3.82 1.26
CA ILE A 48 -1.89 3.34 1.02
C ILE A 48 -1.85 1.85 0.65
N SER A 49 -0.95 1.46 -0.24
CA SER A 49 -0.79 0.06 -0.63
C SER A 49 -0.24 -0.80 0.51
N ILE A 50 0.59 -0.23 1.39
CA ILE A 50 1.03 -0.90 2.61
C ILE A 50 -0.18 -1.28 3.47
N GLY A 51 -1.12 -0.34 3.65
CA GLY A 51 -2.31 -0.54 4.47
C GLY A 51 -3.18 -1.70 3.99
N TYR A 52 -3.41 -1.83 2.68
CA TYR A 52 -4.28 -2.89 2.16
C TYR A 52 -3.54 -4.21 1.81
N THR A 53 -2.21 -4.27 1.86
CA THR A 53 -1.46 -5.47 1.43
C THR A 53 -1.85 -6.75 2.18
N ILE A 54 -1.93 -6.70 3.52
CA ILE A 54 -2.30 -7.89 4.31
C ILE A 54 -3.74 -8.31 4.05
N PRO A 55 -4.75 -7.41 4.07
CA PRO A 55 -6.10 -7.77 3.66
C PRO A 55 -6.19 -8.38 2.26
N VAL A 56 -5.47 -7.83 1.25
CA VAL A 56 -5.42 -8.41 -0.11
C VAL A 56 -4.84 -9.84 -0.09
N ARG A 57 -3.74 -10.06 0.63
CA ARG A 57 -3.16 -11.40 0.80
C ARG A 57 -4.16 -12.40 1.38
N ASN A 58 -4.95 -11.96 2.36
CA ASN A 58 -5.96 -12.81 2.99
C ASN A 58 -7.10 -13.15 2.03
N LEU A 59 -7.62 -12.17 1.27
CA LEU A 59 -8.70 -12.35 0.30
C LEU A 59 -8.30 -13.25 -0.88
N LEU A 60 -7.03 -13.19 -1.27
CA LEU A 60 -6.49 -13.92 -2.42
C LEU A 60 -5.69 -15.17 -2.04
N LYS A 61 -5.73 -15.58 -0.76
CA LYS A 61 -5.06 -16.80 -0.28
C LYS A 61 -5.50 -18.02 -1.08
N GLY A 62 -4.54 -18.79 -1.56
CA GLY A 62 -4.79 -20.00 -2.38
C GLY A 62 -5.20 -19.72 -3.83
N LYS A 63 -5.29 -18.47 -4.25
CA LYS A 63 -5.63 -18.07 -5.63
C LYS A 63 -4.45 -17.48 -6.38
N VAL A 64 -3.67 -16.61 -5.72
CA VAL A 64 -2.49 -15.96 -6.28
C VAL A 64 -1.42 -15.72 -5.21
N ASN A 65 -0.17 -15.60 -5.62
CA ASN A 65 0.96 -15.20 -4.78
C ASN A 65 1.08 -13.67 -4.78
N VAL A 66 0.58 -13.02 -3.73
CA VAL A 66 0.57 -11.54 -3.63
C VAL A 66 1.86 -11.02 -3.00
N HIS A 67 2.80 -10.62 -3.84
CA HIS A 67 4.03 -9.93 -3.44
C HIS A 67 3.84 -8.43 -3.36
N ARG A 68 4.75 -7.79 -2.69
CA ARG A 68 4.85 -6.33 -2.60
C ARG A 68 6.31 -5.91 -2.63
N ILE A 69 6.61 -4.70 -3.16
CA ILE A 69 7.92 -4.09 -3.00
C ILE A 69 8.28 -3.95 -1.51
N PRO A 70 9.56 -4.16 -1.11
CA PRO A 70 9.95 -4.23 0.30
C PRO A 70 10.06 -2.87 1.01
N THR A 71 9.46 -1.84 0.43
CA THR A 71 9.53 -0.46 0.93
C THR A 71 8.29 0.33 0.54
N ASN A 72 8.18 1.57 1.04
CA ASN A 72 7.26 2.56 0.49
C ASN A 72 7.77 3.01 -0.88
N GLY A 73 6.91 2.94 -1.91
CA GLY A 73 7.24 3.30 -3.30
C GLY A 73 7.70 4.75 -3.48
N GLY A 74 7.25 5.65 -2.59
CA GLY A 74 7.65 7.06 -2.61
C GLY A 74 7.20 7.81 -3.88
N PRO A 75 7.91 8.87 -4.27
CA PRO A 75 7.66 9.59 -5.51
C PRO A 75 8.16 8.81 -6.74
N THR A 76 7.73 9.21 -7.94
CA THR A 76 8.16 8.62 -9.22
C THR A 76 9.68 8.56 -9.38
N ILE A 77 10.42 9.57 -8.93
CA ILE A 77 11.89 9.59 -8.94
C ILE A 77 12.46 8.38 -8.18
N LYS A 78 11.90 8.05 -7.01
CA LYS A 78 12.31 6.85 -6.27
C LYS A 78 11.98 5.58 -7.05
N GLY A 79 10.82 5.57 -7.73
CA GLY A 79 10.43 4.48 -8.63
C GLY A 79 11.48 4.23 -9.69
N LEU A 80 11.90 5.27 -10.42
CA LEU A 80 12.94 5.19 -11.46
C LEU A 80 14.25 4.61 -10.93
N ASN A 81 14.67 5.01 -9.73
CA ASN A 81 15.92 4.53 -9.14
C ASN A 81 15.87 3.09 -8.62
N GLN A 82 14.68 2.54 -8.37
CA GLN A 82 14.51 1.26 -7.68
C GLN A 82 13.76 0.20 -8.47
N ILE A 83 13.16 0.55 -9.60
CA ILE A 83 12.23 -0.33 -10.33
C ILE A 83 12.88 -1.66 -10.71
N GLU A 84 14.14 -1.67 -11.14
CA GLU A 84 14.87 -2.89 -11.50
C GLU A 84 15.01 -3.86 -10.32
N ALA A 85 15.34 -3.32 -9.15
CA ALA A 85 15.45 -4.12 -7.93
C ALA A 85 14.09 -4.66 -7.47
N TRP A 86 13.01 -3.89 -7.69
CA TRP A 86 11.67 -4.29 -7.27
C TRP A 86 11.05 -5.36 -8.16
N ILE A 87 11.20 -5.25 -9.47
CA ILE A 87 10.70 -6.27 -10.40
C ILE A 87 11.55 -7.54 -10.37
N GLY A 88 12.87 -7.41 -10.12
CA GLY A 88 13.79 -8.54 -10.04
C GLY A 88 13.85 -9.38 -11.32
N LYS A 89 14.21 -10.66 -11.17
CA LYS A 89 14.40 -11.57 -12.30
C LYS A 89 13.23 -12.55 -12.52
N LYS A 90 12.35 -12.72 -11.55
CA LYS A 90 11.21 -13.66 -11.66
C LYS A 90 10.09 -13.04 -12.48
N LYS A 91 9.38 -13.89 -13.26
CA LYS A 91 8.21 -13.47 -14.02
C LYS A 91 7.08 -13.00 -13.08
N TRP A 92 6.37 -11.98 -13.50
CA TRP A 92 5.12 -11.52 -12.91
C TRP A 92 3.96 -11.78 -13.88
N ASP A 93 2.82 -12.22 -13.37
CA ASP A 93 1.61 -12.37 -14.17
C ASP A 93 0.80 -11.08 -14.15
N VAL A 94 0.75 -10.40 -12.99
CA VAL A 94 0.08 -9.11 -12.82
C VAL A 94 0.99 -8.15 -12.04
N ILE A 95 1.03 -6.88 -12.44
CA ILE A 95 1.62 -5.79 -11.67
C ILE A 95 0.55 -4.72 -11.45
N HIS A 96 0.13 -4.54 -10.20
CA HIS A 96 -0.78 -3.48 -9.77
C HIS A 96 0.03 -2.36 -9.13
N PHE A 97 -0.01 -1.15 -9.70
CA PHE A 97 0.96 -0.12 -9.35
C PHE A 97 0.35 1.28 -9.24
N ASN A 98 1.01 2.14 -8.44
CA ASN A 98 0.67 3.55 -8.29
C ASN A 98 1.86 4.39 -7.84
N TRP A 99 1.88 5.64 -8.27
CA TRP A 99 2.61 6.79 -7.74
C TRP A 99 1.69 8.01 -7.76
N GLY A 100 1.96 9.03 -6.95
CA GLY A 100 1.23 10.30 -6.97
C GLY A 100 1.22 11.03 -5.63
N LEU A 101 0.73 10.43 -4.52
CA LEU A 101 0.62 11.13 -3.23
C LEU A 101 1.97 11.63 -2.68
N HIS A 102 3.08 11.02 -3.08
CA HIS A 102 4.42 11.52 -2.75
C HIS A 102 4.92 12.57 -3.73
N ASP A 103 4.54 12.47 -4.99
CA ASP A 103 4.93 13.44 -6.01
C ASP A 103 4.28 14.81 -5.76
N LEU A 104 2.97 14.82 -5.52
CA LEU A 104 2.17 16.02 -5.31
C LEU A 104 2.30 16.66 -3.92
N LYS A 105 2.98 16.01 -2.95
CA LYS A 105 3.17 16.61 -1.64
C LYS A 105 4.14 17.78 -1.70
N TYR A 106 3.94 18.76 -0.83
CA TYR A 106 4.77 19.94 -0.74
C TYR A 106 5.95 19.72 0.21
N MET A 107 7.12 20.17 -0.22
CA MET A 107 8.39 20.12 0.49
C MET A 107 8.88 21.54 0.77
N GLY A 108 9.49 21.75 1.91
CA GLY A 108 10.12 23.02 2.27
C GLY A 108 11.47 23.21 1.58
N PRO A 109 12.01 24.44 1.62
CA PRO A 109 13.26 24.80 0.93
C PRO A 109 14.48 24.03 1.44
N ASN A 110 14.46 23.56 2.70
CA ASN A 110 15.54 22.76 3.28
C ASN A 110 15.19 21.24 3.32
N GLY A 111 14.21 20.80 2.52
CA GLY A 111 13.80 19.41 2.46
C GLY A 111 12.76 19.00 3.53
N GLU A 112 12.16 19.95 4.24
CA GLU A 112 11.11 19.69 5.21
C GLU A 112 9.91 19.00 4.55
N ASN A 113 9.50 17.88 5.12
CA ASN A 113 8.41 17.07 4.60
C ASN A 113 7.05 17.67 4.94
N LEU A 114 6.11 17.64 3.99
CA LEU A 114 4.75 18.14 4.17
C LEU A 114 4.70 19.62 4.59
N PHE A 115 5.51 20.44 3.94
CA PHE A 115 5.62 21.86 4.21
C PHE A 115 4.45 22.65 3.60
N PRO A 116 3.92 23.69 4.28
CA PRO A 116 2.79 24.45 3.75
C PRO A 116 3.18 25.23 2.49
N LYS A 117 2.33 25.20 1.46
CA LYS A 117 2.49 25.99 0.23
C LYS A 117 2.58 27.49 0.53
N GLU A 118 1.75 27.96 1.45
CA GLU A 118 1.64 29.36 1.87
C GLU A 118 2.93 29.89 2.51
N LYS A 119 3.79 28.98 2.97
CA LYS A 119 5.11 29.30 3.54
C LYS A 119 6.26 29.08 2.55
N GLY A 120 5.97 28.98 1.25
CA GLY A 120 6.95 28.77 0.20
C GLY A 120 7.24 27.31 -0.13
N GLY A 121 6.40 26.38 0.33
CA GLY A 121 6.51 24.97 -0.05
C GLY A 121 6.32 24.77 -1.56
N LYS A 122 7.09 23.85 -2.14
CA LYS A 122 6.98 23.43 -3.55
C LYS A 122 6.62 21.96 -3.63
N VAL A 123 5.89 21.55 -4.66
CA VAL A 123 5.60 20.11 -4.90
C VAL A 123 6.90 19.33 -5.05
N GLN A 124 6.93 18.12 -4.54
CA GLN A 124 8.14 17.28 -4.58
C GLN A 124 8.56 16.91 -5.99
N VAL A 125 7.58 16.61 -6.86
CA VAL A 125 7.75 16.37 -8.29
C VAL A 125 6.66 17.14 -9.00
N ASP A 126 7.02 18.07 -9.88
CA ASP A 126 6.02 18.83 -10.61
C ASP A 126 5.23 17.96 -11.61
N LEU A 127 4.16 18.52 -12.14
CA LEU A 127 3.22 17.73 -12.94
C LEU A 127 3.84 17.24 -14.25
N SER A 128 4.75 18.04 -14.86
CA SER A 128 5.45 17.67 -16.10
C SER A 128 6.42 16.53 -15.86
N ASP A 129 7.26 16.68 -14.84
CA ASP A 129 8.24 15.66 -14.46
C ASP A 129 7.54 14.38 -14.00
N TYR A 130 6.42 14.48 -13.25
CA TYR A 130 5.61 13.34 -12.86
C TYR A 130 5.13 12.53 -14.08
N GLU A 131 4.58 13.21 -15.11
CA GLU A 131 4.08 12.54 -16.31
C GLU A 131 5.21 11.85 -17.07
N GLN A 132 6.36 12.53 -17.25
CA GLN A 132 7.55 11.95 -17.89
C GLN A 132 8.10 10.75 -17.12
N ASN A 133 8.28 10.90 -15.81
CA ASN A 133 8.77 9.83 -14.95
C ASN A 133 7.84 8.61 -14.96
N LEU A 134 6.52 8.86 -14.92
CA LEU A 134 5.52 7.79 -14.96
C LEU A 134 5.55 7.05 -16.30
N GLU A 135 5.74 7.77 -17.41
CA GLU A 135 5.90 7.14 -18.73
C GLU A 135 7.15 6.24 -18.78
N LEU A 136 8.29 6.69 -18.25
CA LEU A 136 9.50 5.87 -18.18
C LEU A 136 9.28 4.60 -17.35
N LEU A 137 8.61 4.73 -16.20
CA LEU A 137 8.24 3.60 -15.34
C LEU A 137 7.32 2.62 -16.06
N VAL A 138 6.30 3.11 -16.76
CA VAL A 138 5.37 2.28 -17.54
C VAL A 138 6.10 1.54 -18.64
N ARG A 139 6.96 2.21 -19.41
CA ARG A 139 7.79 1.56 -20.43
C ARG A 139 8.64 0.42 -19.84
N ARG A 140 9.14 0.61 -18.64
CA ARG A 140 9.95 -0.42 -17.96
C ARG A 140 9.09 -1.57 -17.47
N LEU A 141 7.92 -1.30 -16.90
CA LEU A 141 6.97 -2.32 -16.45
C LEU A 141 6.43 -3.14 -17.63
N ASN A 142 6.14 -2.53 -18.77
CA ASN A 142 5.70 -3.22 -19.99
C ASN A 142 6.69 -4.28 -20.47
N LYS A 143 8.00 -4.03 -20.32
CA LYS A 143 9.05 -5.02 -20.69
C LYS A 143 9.01 -6.30 -19.87
N THR A 144 8.27 -6.33 -18.74
CA THR A 144 8.11 -7.55 -17.93
C THR A 144 7.16 -8.57 -18.55
N GLY A 145 6.31 -8.14 -19.50
CA GLY A 145 5.24 -8.96 -20.08
C GLY A 145 4.07 -9.26 -19.13
N ALA A 146 4.04 -8.66 -17.95
CA ALA A 146 2.95 -8.80 -17.00
C ALA A 146 1.71 -8.01 -17.46
N LYS A 147 0.50 -8.47 -17.08
CA LYS A 147 -0.71 -7.63 -17.12
C LYS A 147 -0.53 -6.45 -16.17
N LEU A 148 -0.50 -5.24 -16.69
CA LEU A 148 -0.37 -4.01 -15.90
C LEU A 148 -1.74 -3.48 -15.54
N ILE A 149 -1.89 -3.04 -14.28
CA ILE A 149 -3.09 -2.39 -13.76
C ILE A 149 -2.64 -1.14 -13.00
N TRP A 150 -3.00 0.03 -13.51
CA TRP A 150 -2.76 1.30 -12.84
C TRP A 150 -3.82 1.56 -11.77
N ARG A 151 -3.42 1.83 -10.53
CA ARG A 151 -4.31 2.36 -9.50
C ARG A 151 -4.18 3.88 -9.47
N ASN A 152 -5.26 4.61 -9.74
CA ASN A 152 -5.21 6.06 -9.65
C ASN A 152 -4.94 6.56 -8.22
N THR A 153 -4.41 7.79 -8.11
CA THR A 153 -4.07 8.40 -6.83
C THR A 153 -5.35 8.77 -6.09
N THR A 154 -5.45 8.35 -4.84
CA THR A 154 -6.61 8.57 -3.96
C THR A 154 -6.81 10.04 -3.61
N PRO A 155 -8.02 10.48 -3.21
CA PRO A 155 -8.31 11.87 -2.92
C PRO A 155 -7.56 12.37 -1.67
N ILE A 156 -7.46 13.70 -1.56
CA ILE A 156 -6.85 14.39 -0.42
C ILE A 156 -7.97 15.01 0.40
N PRO A 157 -8.21 14.55 1.65
CA PRO A 157 -9.18 15.16 2.53
C PRO A 157 -8.81 16.61 2.88
N PRO A 158 -9.81 17.50 3.10
CA PRO A 158 -9.56 18.84 3.60
C PRO A 158 -8.73 18.82 4.90
N GLY A 159 -7.81 19.78 5.05
CA GLY A 159 -6.92 19.89 6.21
C GLY A 159 -5.71 18.93 6.19
N SER A 160 -5.53 18.13 5.15
CA SER A 160 -4.34 17.26 5.00
C SER A 160 -3.06 18.09 4.94
N LYS A 161 -2.13 17.81 5.84
CA LYS A 161 -0.86 18.56 5.93
C LYS A 161 -0.03 18.39 4.65
N GLY A 162 0.43 19.52 4.09
CA GLY A 162 1.34 19.57 2.93
C GLY A 162 0.81 18.88 1.66
N ARG A 163 -0.50 18.77 1.53
CA ARG A 163 -1.24 18.31 0.34
C ARG A 163 -2.55 19.07 0.23
N TYR A 164 -3.02 19.32 -0.97
CA TYR A 164 -4.18 20.19 -1.19
C TYR A 164 -5.28 19.47 -1.96
N VAL A 165 -6.51 19.76 -1.57
CA VAL A 165 -7.71 19.23 -2.27
C VAL A 165 -7.64 19.60 -3.74
N GLY A 166 -7.88 18.63 -4.62
CA GLY A 166 -7.83 18.82 -6.07
C GLY A 166 -6.49 18.46 -6.72
N ASP A 167 -5.36 18.47 -6.00
CA ASP A 167 -4.06 18.14 -6.59
C ASP A 167 -4.04 16.70 -7.13
N SER A 168 -4.64 15.73 -6.43
CA SER A 168 -4.74 14.35 -6.93
C SER A 168 -5.52 14.25 -8.24
N ILE A 169 -6.49 15.12 -8.51
CA ILE A 169 -7.22 15.15 -9.79
C ILE A 169 -6.27 15.53 -10.92
N ARG A 170 -5.43 16.55 -10.71
CA ARG A 170 -4.46 17.01 -11.72
C ARG A 170 -3.42 15.92 -12.04
N TYR A 171 -2.90 15.25 -11.00
CA TYR A 171 -1.94 14.15 -11.17
C TYR A 171 -2.59 12.91 -11.80
N ASN A 172 -3.83 12.60 -11.47
CA ASN A 172 -4.59 11.53 -12.12
C ASN A 172 -4.86 11.83 -13.59
N SER A 173 -5.12 13.10 -13.96
CA SER A 173 -5.28 13.49 -15.37
C SER A 173 -3.98 13.30 -16.16
N ALA A 174 -2.83 13.66 -15.59
CA ALA A 174 -1.53 13.40 -16.21
C ALA A 174 -1.26 11.89 -16.34
N ALA A 175 -1.49 11.13 -15.28
CA ALA A 175 -1.36 9.67 -15.31
C ALA A 175 -2.28 9.02 -16.36
N SER A 176 -3.52 9.48 -16.47
CA SER A 176 -4.49 8.96 -17.46
C SER A 176 -3.98 9.07 -18.88
N ARG A 177 -3.34 10.18 -19.26
CA ARG A 177 -2.75 10.34 -20.60
C ARG A 177 -1.69 9.27 -20.88
N VAL A 178 -0.85 8.96 -19.89
CA VAL A 178 0.14 7.88 -20.01
C VAL A 178 -0.56 6.53 -20.11
N MET A 179 -1.52 6.23 -19.23
CA MET A 179 -2.20 4.92 -19.23
C MET A 179 -2.96 4.66 -20.53
N ILE A 180 -3.64 5.66 -21.09
CA ILE A 180 -4.31 5.57 -22.38
C ILE A 180 -3.31 5.26 -23.50
N ARG A 181 -2.16 5.97 -23.55
CA ARG A 181 -1.11 5.75 -24.56
C ARG A 181 -0.58 4.32 -24.57
N TYR A 182 -0.53 3.67 -23.42
CA TYR A 182 -0.03 2.30 -23.28
C TYR A 182 -1.15 1.26 -23.10
N SER A 183 -2.41 1.63 -23.29
CA SER A 183 -3.59 0.75 -23.14
C SER A 183 -3.62 0.02 -21.78
N ILE A 184 -3.22 0.71 -20.71
CA ILE A 184 -3.22 0.17 -19.34
C ILE A 184 -4.56 0.51 -18.67
N PRO A 185 -5.31 -0.48 -18.18
CA PRO A 185 -6.55 -0.25 -17.47
C PRO A 185 -6.31 0.49 -16.14
N THR A 186 -7.19 1.43 -15.83
CA THR A 186 -7.17 2.18 -14.58
C THR A 186 -8.14 1.56 -13.57
N HIS A 187 -7.63 1.17 -12.43
CA HIS A 187 -8.39 0.82 -11.24
C HIS A 187 -8.74 2.09 -10.45
N ASP A 188 -10.01 2.46 -10.42
CA ASP A 188 -10.49 3.73 -9.86
C ASP A 188 -10.72 3.66 -8.35
N LEU A 189 -9.65 3.76 -7.57
CA LEU A 189 -9.76 3.96 -6.13
C LEU A 189 -10.01 5.42 -5.72
N PHE A 190 -9.84 6.39 -6.65
CA PHE A 190 -10.13 7.79 -6.37
C PHE A 190 -11.63 8.01 -6.13
N THR A 191 -12.48 7.54 -7.05
CA THR A 191 -13.93 7.68 -6.93
C THR A 191 -14.46 6.92 -5.72
N LEU A 192 -14.09 5.65 -5.55
CA LEU A 192 -14.46 4.86 -4.38
C LEU A 192 -14.13 5.57 -3.06
N SER A 193 -12.93 6.13 -2.97
CA SER A 193 -12.48 6.80 -1.73
C SER A 193 -13.15 8.17 -1.54
N ARG A 194 -13.43 8.90 -2.61
CA ARG A 194 -14.10 10.21 -2.55
C ARG A 194 -15.53 10.08 -2.06
N GLU A 195 -16.26 9.10 -2.54
CA GLU A 195 -17.65 8.85 -2.18
C GLU A 195 -17.80 8.41 -0.72
N ARG A 196 -16.84 7.65 -0.21
CA ARG A 196 -16.82 7.10 1.16
C ARG A 196 -15.82 7.78 2.08
N MET A 197 -15.30 8.97 1.73
CA MET A 197 -14.19 9.62 2.42
C MET A 197 -14.38 9.69 3.93
N LYS A 198 -15.54 10.15 4.41
CA LYS A 198 -15.83 10.31 5.84
C LYS A 198 -15.86 8.97 6.60
N GLU A 199 -16.16 7.89 5.91
CA GLU A 199 -16.30 6.55 6.48
C GLU A 199 -14.96 5.83 6.57
N ILE A 200 -14.17 5.88 5.48
CA ILE A 200 -13.00 5.01 5.31
C ILE A 200 -11.64 5.72 5.48
N MET A 201 -11.60 7.05 5.34
CA MET A 201 -10.36 7.81 5.50
C MET A 201 -10.25 8.46 6.88
N ARG A 202 -9.02 8.67 7.34
CA ARG A 202 -8.75 9.41 8.57
C ARG A 202 -9.02 10.89 8.34
N PRO A 203 -9.64 11.62 9.29
CA PRO A 203 -9.86 13.06 9.17
C PRO A 203 -8.56 13.83 8.91
N ALA A 204 -8.59 14.79 7.98
CA ALA A 204 -7.44 15.63 7.61
C ALA A 204 -6.16 14.84 7.29
N ASN A 205 -6.30 13.63 6.72
CA ASN A 205 -5.19 12.73 6.48
C ASN A 205 -5.45 11.85 5.25
N VAL A 206 -4.44 11.66 4.41
CA VAL A 206 -4.54 10.83 3.20
C VAL A 206 -4.61 9.32 3.48
N HIS A 207 -4.38 8.90 4.72
CA HIS A 207 -4.41 7.49 5.10
C HIS A 207 -5.82 7.03 5.49
N TYR A 208 -5.98 5.73 5.47
CA TYR A 208 -7.23 5.04 5.75
C TYR A 208 -7.30 4.53 7.18
N THR A 209 -8.51 4.31 7.66
CA THR A 209 -8.76 3.49 8.85
C THR A 209 -8.39 2.03 8.56
N GLU A 210 -8.40 1.17 9.56
CA GLU A 210 -8.20 -0.28 9.33
C GLU A 210 -9.32 -0.85 8.46
N GLU A 211 -10.57 -0.47 8.74
CA GLU A 211 -11.74 -0.86 7.93
C GLU A 211 -11.67 -0.27 6.53
N GLY A 212 -11.28 1.00 6.39
CA GLY A 212 -11.07 1.61 5.08
C GLY A 212 -10.01 0.89 4.24
N SER A 213 -8.95 0.40 4.87
CA SER A 213 -7.93 -0.41 4.20
C SER A 213 -8.48 -1.77 3.73
N LYS A 214 -9.44 -2.37 4.45
CA LYS A 214 -10.13 -3.59 4.01
C LYS A 214 -11.04 -3.33 2.82
N VAL A 215 -11.78 -2.20 2.83
CA VAL A 215 -12.60 -1.77 1.68
C VAL A 215 -11.75 -1.61 0.41
N LEU A 216 -10.58 -0.95 0.52
CA LEU A 216 -9.66 -0.86 -0.61
C LEU A 216 -9.15 -2.23 -1.05
N ALA A 217 -8.88 -3.12 -0.10
CA ALA A 217 -8.37 -4.46 -0.39
C ALA A 217 -9.37 -5.31 -1.18
N GLU A 218 -10.66 -5.24 -0.88
CA GLU A 218 -11.72 -5.91 -1.63
C GLU A 218 -11.72 -5.44 -3.09
N SER A 219 -11.68 -4.13 -3.31
CA SER A 219 -11.61 -3.55 -4.66
C SER A 219 -10.33 -3.97 -5.40
N VAL A 220 -9.16 -3.98 -4.71
CA VAL A 220 -7.88 -4.42 -5.28
C VAL A 220 -7.92 -5.91 -5.62
N ALA A 221 -8.47 -6.75 -4.74
CA ALA A 221 -8.57 -8.19 -4.97
C ALA A 221 -9.44 -8.50 -6.20
N ASN A 222 -10.56 -7.77 -6.37
CA ASN A 222 -11.48 -7.97 -7.49
C ASN A 222 -10.85 -7.64 -8.86
N VAL A 223 -9.97 -6.64 -8.96
CA VAL A 223 -9.35 -6.29 -10.26
C VAL A 223 -8.13 -7.15 -10.58
N ILE A 224 -7.58 -7.86 -9.59
CA ILE A 224 -6.46 -8.79 -9.77
C ILE A 224 -6.95 -10.13 -10.32
N LEU A 225 -8.12 -10.60 -9.89
CA LEU A 225 -8.76 -11.83 -10.38
C LEU A 225 -9.37 -11.65 -11.74
#